data_5c90da6f6ada4c924623724e5381e4e2
#
_entry.id   5c90da6f6ada4c924623724e5381e4e2
#
_cell.length_a   1.000
_cell.length_b   1.000
_cell.length_c   1.000
_cell.angle_alpha   90.00
_cell.angle_beta   90.00
_cell.angle_gamma   90.00
#
_symmetry.space_group_name_H-M   'P 1'
#
loop_
_entity.id
_entity.type
_entity.pdbx_description
1 polymer ?
#
loop_
_entity_poly.entity_id
_entity_poly.type
_entity_poly.pdbx_seq_one_letter_code
_entity_poly.pdbx_strand_id
1 'polypeptide(L)'
;YPIAKVAAKIALGYTLDEIPNAITGKTYASFEPMLDYCVVKIPRLPFDKFITAKRTLTTQMKATGEVMSICHNFEGALMKAIRSLEQHVDSLMSYDFSHLSDEELMDELNIVDDRRIWKIAEA
;
A
#
# COMPACT_ATOMS: atom_id res chain seq x y z
N TYR A 1 -16.71 -2.76 3.38
CA TYR A 1 -17.42 -3.72 2.52
C TYR A 1 -17.00 -5.16 2.88
N PRO A 2 -17.96 -6.07 3.13
CA PRO A 2 -17.67 -7.41 3.66
C PRO A 2 -17.24 -8.39 2.55
N ILE A 3 -16.07 -8.20 1.98
CA ILE A 3 -15.53 -8.98 0.86
C ILE A 3 -15.50 -10.49 1.16
N ALA A 4 -15.04 -10.88 2.36
CA ALA A 4 -14.97 -12.30 2.73
C ALA A 4 -16.35 -12.99 2.75
N LYS A 5 -17.38 -12.28 3.23
CA LYS A 5 -18.75 -12.79 3.25
C LYS A 5 -19.33 -12.94 1.83
N VAL A 6 -19.03 -11.98 0.95
CA VAL A 6 -19.44 -12.03 -0.46
C VAL A 6 -18.72 -13.17 -1.17
N ALA A 7 -17.40 -13.29 -0.98
CA ALA A 7 -16.59 -14.37 -1.56
C ALA A 7 -17.10 -15.78 -1.13
N ALA A 8 -17.44 -15.95 0.15
CA ALA A 8 -18.00 -17.22 0.65
C ALA A 8 -19.34 -17.55 -0.03
N LYS A 9 -20.22 -16.56 -0.27
CA LYS A 9 -21.49 -16.80 -0.98
C LYS A 9 -21.26 -17.16 -2.44
N ILE A 10 -20.30 -16.50 -3.12
CA ILE A 10 -19.93 -16.83 -4.50
C ILE A 10 -19.42 -18.28 -4.56
N ALA A 11 -18.60 -18.71 -3.60
CA ALA A 11 -18.12 -20.09 -3.53
C ALA A 11 -19.25 -21.12 -3.33
N LEU A 12 -20.40 -20.71 -2.77
CA LEU A 12 -21.61 -21.52 -2.64
C LEU A 12 -22.51 -21.48 -3.90
N GLY A 13 -22.11 -20.72 -4.94
CA GLY A 13 -22.81 -20.67 -6.22
C GLY A 13 -23.72 -19.45 -6.41
N TYR A 14 -23.77 -18.51 -5.47
CA TYR A 14 -24.53 -17.26 -5.64
C TYR A 14 -23.85 -16.36 -6.67
N THR A 15 -24.62 -15.65 -7.46
CA THR A 15 -24.14 -14.57 -8.34
C THR A 15 -24.15 -13.23 -7.62
N LEU A 16 -23.39 -12.24 -8.13
CA LEU A 16 -23.27 -10.92 -7.46
C LEU A 16 -24.59 -10.16 -7.39
N ASP A 17 -25.49 -10.37 -8.34
CA ASP A 17 -26.82 -9.77 -8.39
C ASP A 17 -27.82 -10.45 -7.46
N GLU A 18 -27.52 -11.65 -6.95
CA GLU A 18 -28.32 -12.36 -5.95
C GLU A 18 -27.89 -12.04 -4.50
N ILE A 19 -26.69 -11.46 -4.31
CA ILE A 19 -26.15 -11.17 -2.99
C ILE A 19 -26.52 -9.75 -2.58
N PRO A 20 -27.41 -9.56 -1.57
CA PRO A 20 -27.73 -8.22 -1.07
C PRO A 20 -26.50 -7.53 -0.47
N ASN A 21 -26.36 -6.22 -0.69
CA ASN A 21 -25.34 -5.41 -0.05
C ASN A 21 -25.67 -5.26 1.43
N ALA A 22 -24.82 -5.80 2.31
CA ALA A 22 -25.05 -5.82 3.75
C ALA A 22 -24.98 -4.42 4.40
N ILE A 23 -24.39 -3.42 3.72
CA ILE A 23 -24.25 -2.06 4.24
C ILE A 23 -25.50 -1.23 3.88
N THR A 24 -25.90 -1.25 2.62
CA THR A 24 -27.05 -0.43 2.15
C THR A 24 -28.38 -1.11 2.39
N GLY A 25 -28.44 -2.44 2.40
CA GLY A 25 -29.66 -3.23 2.50
C GLY A 25 -30.63 -3.08 1.31
N LYS A 26 -30.29 -2.23 0.33
CA LYS A 26 -31.17 -1.87 -0.80
C LYS A 26 -30.57 -2.19 -2.17
N THR A 27 -29.27 -2.37 -2.24
CA THR A 27 -28.53 -2.71 -3.46
C THR A 27 -27.96 -4.12 -3.38
N TYR A 28 -27.31 -4.56 -4.44
CA TYR A 28 -26.67 -5.86 -4.53
C TYR A 28 -25.15 -5.76 -4.65
N ALA A 29 -24.45 -6.84 -4.46
CA ALA A 29 -22.99 -6.89 -4.54
C ALA A 29 -22.44 -6.59 -5.95
N SER A 30 -23.28 -6.65 -6.97
CA SER A 30 -22.96 -6.25 -8.34
C SER A 30 -22.77 -4.74 -8.53
N PHE A 31 -23.26 -3.92 -7.58
CA PHE A 31 -23.08 -2.47 -7.62
C PHE A 31 -21.71 -2.11 -7.06
N GLU A 32 -20.89 -1.42 -7.86
CA GLU A 32 -19.59 -0.93 -7.41
C GLU A 32 -19.76 0.09 -6.28
N PRO A 33 -19.01 -0.05 -5.16
CA PRO A 33 -19.04 0.92 -4.08
C PRO A 33 -18.52 2.28 -4.55
N MET A 34 -19.26 3.35 -4.30
CA MET A 34 -18.79 4.71 -4.51
C MET A 34 -18.18 5.24 -3.20
N LEU A 35 -16.87 5.51 -3.25
CA LEU A 35 -16.11 6.01 -2.10
C LEU A 35 -15.59 7.41 -2.39
N ASP A 36 -15.66 8.29 -1.40
CA ASP A 36 -15.14 9.66 -1.42
C ASP A 36 -13.83 9.82 -0.61
N TYR A 37 -13.18 8.72 -0.32
CA TYR A 37 -11.92 8.68 0.41
C TYR A 37 -10.95 7.66 -0.20
N CYS A 38 -9.65 7.88 0.07
CA CYS A 38 -8.58 7.00 -0.31
C CYS A 38 -7.93 6.38 0.93
N VAL A 39 -7.66 5.09 0.89
CA VAL A 39 -6.95 4.36 1.94
C VAL A 39 -5.61 3.90 1.40
N VAL A 40 -4.53 4.23 2.11
CA VAL A 40 -3.18 3.76 1.80
C VAL A 40 -2.67 2.91 2.96
N LYS A 41 -2.16 1.72 2.65
CA LYS A 41 -1.46 0.83 3.60
C LYS A 41 -0.03 0.65 3.16
N ILE A 42 0.91 0.88 4.08
CA ILE A 42 2.34 0.71 3.84
C ILE A 42 2.91 -0.25 4.88
N PRO A 43 3.68 -1.28 4.47
CA PRO A 43 4.32 -2.18 5.42
C PRO A 43 5.45 -1.48 6.17
N ARG A 44 5.60 -1.78 7.45
CA ARG A 44 6.77 -1.40 8.25
C ARG A 44 7.86 -2.42 8.04
N LEU A 45 8.92 -2.04 7.33
CA LEU A 45 10.08 -2.86 7.02
C LEU A 45 11.23 -2.47 7.96
N PRO A 46 11.56 -3.26 8.99
CA PRO A 46 12.44 -2.85 10.10
C PRO A 46 13.93 -3.05 9.80
N PHE A 47 14.40 -2.68 8.60
CA PHE A 47 15.82 -2.79 8.24
C PHE A 47 16.72 -1.78 8.97
N ASP A 48 16.15 -0.79 9.61
CA ASP A 48 16.81 0.09 10.56
C ASP A 48 17.26 -0.65 11.84
N LYS A 49 16.53 -1.71 12.22
CA LYS A 49 16.85 -2.57 13.38
C LYS A 49 17.64 -3.80 12.98
N PHE A 50 17.35 -4.39 11.84
CA PHE A 50 17.99 -5.61 11.33
C PHE A 50 18.97 -5.27 10.20
N ILE A 51 20.07 -4.60 10.54
CA ILE A 51 21.05 -4.06 9.59
C ILE A 51 21.78 -5.13 8.75
N THR A 52 21.85 -6.38 9.22
CA THR A 52 22.45 -7.50 8.49
C THR A 52 21.49 -8.23 7.57
N ALA A 53 20.19 -7.89 7.63
CA ALA A 53 19.18 -8.53 6.79
C ALA A 53 19.26 -8.04 5.34
N LYS A 54 19.06 -8.94 4.39
CA LYS A 54 18.95 -8.58 2.97
C LYS A 54 17.72 -7.71 2.74
N ARG A 55 17.91 -6.52 2.19
CA ARG A 55 16.83 -5.53 1.94
C ARG A 55 15.95 -5.88 0.75
N THR A 56 16.42 -6.75 -0.17
CA THR A 56 15.63 -7.20 -1.33
C THR A 56 14.33 -7.86 -0.87
N LEU A 57 13.23 -7.38 -1.41
CA LEU A 57 11.89 -7.91 -1.13
C LEU A 57 11.58 -9.05 -2.10
N THR A 58 11.04 -10.13 -1.55
CA THR A 58 10.64 -11.34 -2.28
C THR A 58 9.29 -11.82 -1.76
N THR A 59 8.91 -13.06 -2.02
CA THR A 59 7.71 -13.70 -1.46
C THR A 59 7.81 -13.96 0.04
N GLN A 60 9.02 -13.90 0.62
CA GLN A 60 9.22 -14.04 2.06
C GLN A 60 8.78 -12.76 2.79
N MET A 61 7.94 -12.90 3.82
CA MET A 61 7.51 -11.79 4.64
C MET A 61 8.66 -11.19 5.44
N LYS A 62 8.89 -9.88 5.28
CA LYS A 62 9.94 -9.11 5.99
C LYS A 62 9.36 -7.94 6.78
N ALA A 63 8.05 -7.68 6.66
CA ALA A 63 7.37 -6.65 7.42
C ALA A 63 7.08 -7.13 8.84
N THR A 64 7.18 -6.22 9.82
CA THR A 64 6.82 -6.44 11.23
C THR A 64 5.49 -5.81 11.61
N GLY A 65 4.88 -5.11 10.71
CA GLY A 65 3.60 -4.44 10.88
C GLY A 65 3.26 -3.63 9.65
N GLU A 66 2.20 -2.86 9.75
CA GLU A 66 1.75 -1.97 8.69
C GLU A 66 1.11 -0.73 9.28
N VAL A 67 1.13 0.37 8.52
CA VAL A 67 0.37 1.57 8.80
C VAL A 67 -0.79 1.69 7.81
N MET A 68 -1.90 2.25 8.26
CA MET A 68 -3.04 2.58 7.42
C MET A 68 -3.38 4.06 7.58
N SER A 69 -3.56 4.74 6.47
CA SER A 69 -4.02 6.12 6.46
C SER A 69 -5.25 6.29 5.58
N ILE A 70 -6.07 7.27 5.91
CA ILE A 70 -7.27 7.62 5.17
C ILE A 70 -7.25 9.13 4.89
N CYS A 71 -7.54 9.52 3.65
CA CYS A 71 -7.66 10.91 3.23
C CYS A 71 -8.63 11.02 2.05
N HIS A 72 -9.01 12.23 1.66
CA HIS A 72 -9.88 12.47 0.50
C HIS A 72 -9.19 12.23 -0.85
N ASN A 73 -7.85 12.30 -0.90
CA ASN A 73 -7.06 12.04 -2.09
C ASN A 73 -5.88 11.11 -1.80
N PHE A 74 -5.28 10.58 -2.87
CA PHE A 74 -4.17 9.63 -2.77
C PHE A 74 -2.92 10.26 -2.18
N GLU A 75 -2.54 11.44 -2.62
CA GLU A 75 -1.32 12.14 -2.19
C GLU A 75 -1.35 12.41 -0.68
N GLY A 76 -2.47 12.90 -0.18
CA GLY A 76 -2.66 13.13 1.25
C GLY A 76 -2.64 11.84 2.07
N ALA A 77 -3.26 10.76 1.57
CA ALA A 77 -3.25 9.46 2.21
C ALA A 77 -1.82 8.87 2.24
N LEU A 78 -1.08 8.95 1.12
CA LEU A 78 0.30 8.46 1.02
C LEU A 78 1.23 9.20 1.97
N MET A 79 1.20 10.54 1.95
CA MET A 79 2.04 11.37 2.83
C MET A 79 1.73 11.14 4.31
N LYS A 80 0.46 10.95 4.66
CA LYS A 80 0.04 10.61 6.01
C LYS A 80 0.55 9.22 6.43
N ALA A 81 0.50 8.22 5.53
CA ALA A 81 1.03 6.89 5.79
C ALA A 81 2.55 6.91 6.02
N ILE A 82 3.30 7.65 5.19
CA ILE A 82 4.76 7.79 5.30
C ILE A 82 5.15 8.36 6.66
N ARG A 83 4.52 9.44 7.10
CA ARG A 83 4.76 10.02 8.43
C ARG A 83 4.45 9.05 9.57
N SER A 84 3.47 8.16 9.38
CA SER A 84 3.06 7.17 10.38
C SER A 84 3.98 5.96 10.47
N LEU A 85 4.99 5.81 9.59
CA LEU A 85 5.95 4.70 9.62
C LEU A 85 6.93 4.75 10.80
N GLU A 86 7.02 5.88 11.52
CA GLU A 86 7.96 6.08 12.64
C GLU A 86 9.43 5.82 12.25
N GLN A 87 9.80 6.25 11.05
CA GLN A 87 11.16 6.13 10.50
C GLN A 87 11.88 7.48 10.41
N HIS A 88 11.34 8.53 11.09
CA HIS A 88 11.87 9.89 11.02
C HIS A 88 11.86 10.48 9.60
N VAL A 89 10.85 10.10 8.81
CA VAL A 89 10.62 10.59 7.45
C VAL A 89 9.30 11.36 7.40
N ASP A 90 9.34 12.55 6.81
CA ASP A 90 8.18 13.45 6.74
C ASP A 90 7.53 13.48 5.35
N SER A 91 8.31 13.10 4.33
CA SER A 91 7.86 13.13 2.94
C SER A 91 8.60 12.10 2.08
N LEU A 92 8.16 11.94 0.84
CA LEU A 92 8.86 11.16 -0.18
C LEU A 92 10.25 11.74 -0.52
N MET A 93 10.47 13.03 -0.26
CA MET A 93 11.75 13.72 -0.48
C MET A 93 12.69 13.66 0.74
N SER A 94 12.41 12.79 1.72
CA SER A 94 13.24 12.69 2.93
C SER A 94 14.57 11.96 2.71
N TYR A 95 14.71 11.25 1.61
CA TYR A 95 15.97 10.63 1.17
C TYR A 95 16.49 11.35 -0.06
N ASP A 96 17.79 11.60 -0.10
CA ASP A 96 18.49 12.27 -1.20
C ASP A 96 19.18 11.23 -2.08
N PHE A 97 18.77 11.16 -3.34
CA PHE A 97 19.36 10.32 -4.40
C PHE A 97 19.96 11.18 -5.54
N SER A 98 20.03 12.50 -5.38
CA SER A 98 20.56 13.43 -6.39
C SER A 98 22.03 13.17 -6.77
N HIS A 99 22.72 12.34 -5.99
CA HIS A 99 24.09 11.91 -6.29
C HIS A 99 24.17 10.80 -7.35
N LEU A 100 23.03 10.19 -7.71
CA LEU A 100 22.95 9.18 -8.78
C LEU A 100 22.71 9.88 -10.13
N SER A 101 23.32 9.36 -11.19
CA SER A 101 22.95 9.70 -12.56
C SER A 101 21.61 9.08 -12.93
N ASP A 102 20.96 9.58 -13.98
CA ASP A 102 19.68 9.05 -14.49
C ASP A 102 19.78 7.53 -14.80
N GLU A 103 20.91 7.09 -15.38
CA GLU A 103 21.15 5.69 -15.70
C GLU A 103 21.25 4.84 -14.42
N GLU A 104 22.02 5.30 -13.43
CA GLU A 104 22.17 4.63 -12.15
C GLU A 104 20.85 4.57 -11.38
N LEU A 105 20.06 5.65 -11.42
CA LEU A 105 18.75 5.70 -10.78
C LEU A 105 17.79 4.69 -11.43
N MET A 106 17.80 4.58 -12.76
CA MET A 106 16.99 3.59 -13.49
C MET A 106 17.40 2.15 -13.16
N ASP A 107 18.68 1.87 -13.00
CA ASP A 107 19.17 0.56 -12.58
C ASP A 107 18.73 0.25 -11.14
N GLU A 108 18.82 1.20 -10.24
CA GLU A 108 18.38 1.09 -8.85
C GLU A 108 16.86 0.87 -8.74
N LEU A 109 16.05 1.42 -9.64
CA LEU A 109 14.60 1.19 -9.69
C LEU A 109 14.23 -0.26 -10.05
N ASN A 110 15.12 -1.01 -10.72
CA ASN A 110 14.94 -2.44 -10.98
C ASN A 110 15.12 -3.30 -9.72
N ILE A 111 15.78 -2.76 -8.69
CA ILE A 111 15.98 -3.45 -7.41
C ILE A 111 14.72 -3.29 -6.55
N VAL A 112 14.04 -4.39 -6.26
CA VAL A 112 12.85 -4.38 -5.40
C VAL A 112 13.29 -4.43 -3.95
N ASP A 113 13.44 -3.26 -3.33
CA ASP A 113 13.83 -3.10 -1.93
C ASP A 113 12.89 -2.12 -1.18
N ASP A 114 13.13 -1.93 0.10
CA ASP A 114 12.36 -1.04 0.97
C ASP A 114 12.56 0.46 0.65
N ARG A 115 13.56 0.83 -0.14
CA ARG A 115 13.85 2.22 -0.54
C ARG A 115 13.30 2.58 -1.90
N ARG A 116 12.74 1.63 -2.63
CA ARG A 116 12.28 1.84 -4.00
C ARG A 116 11.27 2.97 -4.14
N ILE A 117 10.38 3.16 -3.17
CA ILE A 117 9.37 4.22 -3.20
C ILE A 117 9.98 5.62 -3.22
N TRP A 118 11.09 5.84 -2.50
CA TRP A 118 11.81 7.13 -2.50
C TRP A 118 12.61 7.33 -3.78
N LYS A 119 13.19 6.27 -4.33
CA LYS A 119 13.86 6.31 -5.65
C LYS A 119 12.88 6.65 -6.77
N ILE A 120 11.64 6.15 -6.69
CA ILE A 120 10.55 6.52 -7.62
C ILE A 120 10.20 8.00 -7.51
N ALA A 121 10.27 8.58 -6.33
CA ALA A 121 9.96 10.00 -6.13
C ALA A 121 11.08 10.92 -6.64
N GLU A 122 12.31 10.44 -6.72
CA GLU A 122 13.46 11.16 -7.28
C GLU A 122 13.44 11.15 -8.82
N ALA A 123 13.04 10.02 -9.44
CA ALA A 123 12.96 9.83 -10.88
C ALA A 123 11.83 10.66 -11.55
#